data_259450dfd066d86b6733f8ba94cd8843
#
_entry.id   259450dfd066d86b6733f8ba94cd8843
#
_cell.length_a   1.000
_cell.length_b   1.000
_cell.length_c   1.000
_cell.angle_alpha   90.00
_cell.angle_beta   90.00
_cell.angle_gamma   90.00
#
_symmetry.space_group_name_H-M   'P 1'
#
loop_
_entity.id
_entity.type
_entity.pdbx_description
1 polymer ?
#
loop_
_entity_poly.entity_id
_entity_poly.type
_entity_poly.pdbx_seq_one_letter_code
_entity_poly.pdbx_strand_id
1 'polypeptide(L)'
;MEFLIIFFHCLLLTTGYLCVQGSSHHRHQHHFHDSRQVYGFRPTKLFVFGDSYADTGNIRKSFADSWKEPYGSTFPGKPAGRFSDGRILTDYLAKFLGLKSPVTYTWMNLGKQKWLNGMNFAYGGSGVFNTFGDLLPNMSTQIDFFEKLMNDSVYTKWDLQSSAVLVSLTGNDYGTYLANGGAFQGLASFISKVINQLEVNLKRVRRLGARKIVVTSLPPLGCLPRSTETSSFKKCNITENIAVSYHNLLLQQAVAKLNNKTGNSTISIVDLFRSFTTVIEQKQDYLGDPCSPLPCSPLPF
;
A
#
# COMPACT_ATOMS: atom_id res chain seq x y z
N MET A 1 1.20 25.71 8.09
CA MET A 1 0.44 25.19 6.94
C MET A 1 1.38 24.69 5.82
N GLU A 2 2.55 25.28 5.64
CA GLU A 2 3.54 24.85 4.62
C GLU A 2 4.20 23.49 4.92
N PHE A 3 4.37 23.13 6.18
CA PHE A 3 4.96 21.84 6.58
C PHE A 3 4.10 20.59 6.25
N LEU A 4 2.79 20.76 6.06
CA LEU A 4 1.88 19.66 5.72
C LEU A 4 1.96 19.28 4.24
N ILE A 5 2.30 20.23 3.38
CA ILE A 5 2.38 20.04 1.92
C ILE A 5 3.61 19.23 1.54
N ILE A 6 4.72 19.42 2.27
CA ILE A 6 5.99 18.70 2.02
C ILE A 6 5.87 17.20 2.35
N PHE A 7 4.96 16.81 3.25
CA PHE A 7 4.79 15.42 3.69
C PHE A 7 4.33 14.47 2.57
N PHE A 8 3.61 14.98 1.59
CA PHE A 8 3.04 14.19 0.50
C PHE A 8 3.93 14.08 -0.74
N HIS A 9 4.94 14.95 -0.89
CA HIS A 9 5.74 15.02 -2.12
C HIS A 9 6.84 13.95 -2.24
N CYS A 10 7.25 13.31 -1.16
CA CYS A 10 8.42 12.41 -1.16
C CYS A 10 8.13 10.92 -1.31
N LEU A 11 6.88 10.50 -1.51
CA LEU A 11 6.55 9.07 -1.50
C LEU A 11 6.66 8.37 -2.87
N LEU A 12 7.07 9.04 -3.94
CA LEU A 12 6.70 8.59 -5.29
C LEU A 12 7.77 8.66 -6.38
N LEU A 13 8.99 8.38 -6.10
CA LEU A 13 9.96 8.24 -7.19
C LEU A 13 10.76 6.94 -7.09
N THR A 14 10.12 5.82 -7.37
CA THR A 14 10.81 4.58 -7.72
C THR A 14 10.11 3.88 -8.88
N THR A 15 10.21 4.42 -10.08
CA THR A 15 9.98 3.64 -11.29
C THR A 15 11.24 3.72 -12.14
N GLY A 16 11.97 2.60 -12.19
CA GLY A 16 13.10 2.45 -13.06
C GLY A 16 12.66 2.46 -14.53
N TYR A 17 13.27 3.32 -15.33
CA TYR A 17 13.23 3.23 -16.79
C TYR A 17 13.99 1.97 -17.22
N LEU A 18 13.30 0.99 -17.75
CA LEU A 18 13.90 -0.05 -18.58
C LEU A 18 14.07 0.50 -19.99
N CYS A 19 15.30 0.91 -20.32
CA CYS A 19 15.68 1.19 -21.68
C CYS A 19 15.74 -0.14 -22.45
N VAL A 20 14.80 -0.39 -23.38
CA VAL A 20 14.86 -1.53 -24.27
C VAL A 20 15.74 -1.15 -25.44
N GLN A 21 17.00 -1.60 -25.45
CA GLN A 21 17.81 -1.66 -26.67
C GLN A 21 17.35 -2.86 -27.49
N GLY A 22 16.89 -2.58 -28.70
CA GLY A 22 16.54 -3.59 -29.67
C GLY A 22 17.76 -4.40 -30.11
N SER A 23 17.76 -5.69 -29.79
CA SER A 23 18.53 -6.71 -30.43
C SER A 23 17.58 -7.77 -30.97
N SER A 24 17.72 -8.06 -32.25
CA SER A 24 16.89 -8.94 -33.05
C SER A 24 16.91 -10.40 -32.57
N HIS A 25 15.71 -11.00 -32.59
CA HIS A 25 15.44 -12.45 -32.66
C HIS A 25 15.92 -13.36 -31.54
N HIS A 26 15.07 -13.51 -30.51
CA HIS A 26 14.47 -14.83 -30.21
C HIS A 26 13.16 -14.58 -29.44
N ARG A 27 12.08 -15.00 -30.09
CA ARG A 27 10.74 -14.95 -29.50
C ARG A 27 10.64 -16.02 -28.42
N HIS A 28 11.18 -15.75 -27.21
CA HIS A 28 10.75 -16.48 -26.03
C HIS A 28 9.30 -16.04 -25.73
N GLN A 29 8.37 -16.87 -26.15
CA GLN A 29 7.03 -16.84 -25.57
C GLN A 29 7.22 -17.15 -24.07
N HIS A 30 7.31 -16.09 -23.25
CA HIS A 30 7.02 -16.24 -21.84
C HIS A 30 5.54 -16.65 -21.76
N HIS A 31 5.30 -17.96 -21.71
CA HIS A 31 4.07 -18.48 -21.15
C HIS A 31 3.94 -17.85 -19.77
N PHE A 32 3.10 -16.81 -19.67
CA PHE A 32 2.52 -16.42 -18.40
C PHE A 32 1.76 -17.67 -17.93
N HIS A 33 2.42 -18.50 -17.16
CA HIS A 33 1.75 -19.55 -16.40
C HIS A 33 0.61 -18.84 -15.67
N ASP A 34 -0.62 -19.25 -15.97
CA ASP A 34 -1.82 -18.67 -15.35
C ASP A 34 -1.69 -18.81 -13.84
N SER A 35 -1.14 -17.76 -13.19
CA SER A 35 -0.87 -17.71 -11.74
C SER A 35 -2.13 -18.03 -10.92
N ARG A 36 -3.30 -17.99 -11.58
CA ARG A 36 -4.58 -18.40 -11.03
C ARG A 36 -4.66 -19.89 -10.69
N GLN A 37 -3.84 -20.75 -11.32
CA GLN A 37 -3.81 -22.19 -11.01
C GLN A 37 -2.88 -22.55 -9.84
N VAL A 38 -1.89 -21.71 -9.51
CA VAL A 38 -0.85 -22.05 -8.51
C VAL A 38 -1.41 -22.13 -7.09
N TYR A 39 -2.51 -21.45 -6.79
CA TYR A 39 -3.03 -21.36 -5.41
C TYR A 39 -4.44 -21.93 -5.21
N GLY A 40 -5.06 -22.54 -6.22
CA GLY A 40 -6.40 -23.14 -6.12
C GLY A 40 -7.53 -22.17 -5.73
N PHE A 41 -7.24 -20.84 -5.66
CA PHE A 41 -8.18 -19.81 -5.29
C PHE A 41 -8.28 -18.76 -6.39
N ARG A 42 -9.49 -18.56 -6.90
CA ARG A 42 -9.79 -17.53 -7.92
C ARG A 42 -10.73 -16.50 -7.31
N PRO A 43 -10.22 -15.38 -6.81
CA PRO A 43 -11.09 -14.34 -6.28
C PRO A 43 -11.92 -13.70 -7.39
N THR A 44 -13.18 -13.40 -7.07
CA THR A 44 -14.10 -12.72 -7.99
C THR A 44 -14.04 -11.21 -7.82
N LYS A 45 -13.59 -10.73 -6.65
CA LYS A 45 -13.51 -9.30 -6.30
C LYS A 45 -12.27 -9.02 -5.47
N LEU A 46 -11.87 -7.76 -5.46
CA LEU A 46 -10.84 -7.22 -4.57
C LEU A 46 -11.43 -6.09 -3.72
N PHE A 47 -11.37 -6.23 -2.41
CA PHE A 47 -11.68 -5.15 -1.46
C PHE A 47 -10.38 -4.61 -0.88
N VAL A 48 -10.27 -3.29 -0.76
CA VAL A 48 -9.03 -2.62 -0.39
C VAL A 48 -9.29 -1.64 0.76
N PHE A 49 -8.49 -1.75 1.82
CA PHE A 49 -8.44 -0.82 2.94
C PHE A 49 -7.01 -0.33 3.11
N GLY A 50 -6.82 0.93 3.47
CA GLY A 50 -5.46 1.42 3.68
C GLY A 50 -5.28 2.91 3.44
N ASP A 51 -4.07 3.24 3.04
CA ASP A 51 -3.59 4.60 2.85
C ASP A 51 -3.17 4.89 1.38
N SER A 52 -2.23 5.83 1.20
CA SER A 52 -1.74 6.27 -0.11
C SER A 52 -1.10 5.16 -0.95
N TYR A 53 -0.56 4.10 -0.34
CA TYR A 53 0.00 2.95 -1.06
C TYR A 53 -1.06 2.11 -1.78
N ALA A 54 -2.33 2.28 -1.36
CA ALA A 54 -3.45 1.51 -1.88
C ALA A 54 -4.59 2.38 -2.46
N ASP A 55 -4.60 3.70 -2.20
CA ASP A 55 -5.63 4.62 -2.67
C ASP A 55 -5.54 4.86 -4.19
N THR A 56 -6.58 4.48 -4.92
CA THR A 56 -6.69 4.69 -6.38
C THR A 56 -7.50 5.92 -6.75
N GLY A 57 -7.78 6.83 -5.77
CA GLY A 57 -8.44 8.11 -6.00
C GLY A 57 -9.66 8.38 -5.12
N ASN A 58 -9.66 7.90 -3.86
CA ASN A 58 -10.67 8.29 -2.86
C ASN A 58 -10.41 9.66 -2.26
N ILE A 59 -9.13 10.02 -2.04
CA ILE A 59 -8.81 11.32 -1.47
C ILE A 59 -9.29 12.46 -2.38
N ARG A 60 -9.86 13.49 -1.76
CA ARG A 60 -10.40 14.64 -2.51
C ARG A 60 -9.30 15.42 -3.20
N LYS A 61 -9.60 15.95 -4.39
CA LYS A 61 -8.67 16.78 -5.18
C LYS A 61 -8.14 18.01 -4.43
N SER A 62 -8.93 18.55 -3.51
CA SER A 62 -8.54 19.71 -2.69
C SER A 62 -7.54 19.37 -1.59
N PHE A 63 -7.33 18.08 -1.29
CA PHE A 63 -6.49 17.64 -0.17
C PHE A 63 -5.19 16.97 -0.60
N ALA A 64 -5.04 16.60 -1.89
CA ALA A 64 -3.88 15.84 -2.30
C ALA A 64 -3.35 16.22 -3.68
N ASP A 65 -2.03 16.29 -3.77
CA ASP A 65 -1.33 16.53 -5.03
C ASP A 65 -1.37 15.32 -5.99
N SER A 66 -1.78 14.15 -5.51
CA SER A 66 -2.00 12.97 -6.36
C SER A 66 -3.00 13.18 -7.52
N TRP A 67 -3.67 14.34 -7.52
CA TRP A 67 -4.54 14.81 -8.59
C TRP A 67 -3.89 15.85 -9.52
N LYS A 68 -2.57 16.10 -9.37
CA LYS A 68 -1.78 17.02 -10.16
C LYS A 68 -0.61 16.29 -10.81
N GLU A 69 -0.07 16.83 -11.89
CA GLU A 69 1.19 16.34 -12.46
C GLU A 69 2.35 16.52 -11.46
N PRO A 70 3.32 15.59 -11.43
CA PRO A 70 3.57 14.50 -12.38
C PRO A 70 2.87 13.16 -12.05
N TYR A 71 1.96 13.12 -11.08
CA TYR A 71 1.23 11.91 -10.73
C TYR A 71 0.43 11.37 -11.91
N GLY A 72 0.43 10.05 -12.07
CA GLY A 72 -0.34 9.38 -13.13
C GLY A 72 0.24 9.50 -14.54
N SER A 73 1.43 10.08 -14.71
CA SER A 73 2.06 10.32 -16.02
C SER A 73 2.31 9.03 -16.81
N THR A 74 2.70 7.93 -16.15
CA THR A 74 2.91 6.62 -16.80
C THR A 74 1.65 5.74 -16.76
N PHE A 75 0.78 5.89 -15.77
CA PHE A 75 -0.51 5.22 -15.67
C PHE A 75 -1.42 5.99 -14.71
N PRO A 76 -2.64 6.32 -15.15
CA PRO A 76 -3.31 6.00 -16.42
C PRO A 76 -3.03 7.00 -17.56
N GLY A 77 -1.94 7.74 -17.53
CA GLY A 77 -1.57 8.78 -18.50
C GLY A 77 -2.10 10.17 -18.13
N LYS A 78 -2.60 10.34 -16.91
CA LYS A 78 -3.06 11.61 -16.32
C LYS A 78 -3.25 11.45 -14.81
N PRO A 79 -3.19 12.51 -14.02
CA PRO A 79 -3.50 12.47 -12.59
C PRO A 79 -4.87 11.86 -12.31
N ALA A 80 -4.91 10.88 -11.42
CA ALA A 80 -6.12 10.11 -11.12
C ALA A 80 -6.26 9.75 -9.64
N GLY A 81 -5.59 10.51 -8.75
CA GLY A 81 -5.64 10.33 -7.31
C GLY A 81 -4.76 9.21 -6.76
N ARG A 82 -3.97 8.53 -7.61
CA ARG A 82 -2.91 7.61 -7.18
C ARG A 82 -1.70 8.39 -6.73
N PHE A 83 -1.12 8.01 -5.62
CA PHE A 83 0.14 8.60 -5.14
C PHE A 83 1.35 7.95 -5.84
N SER A 84 1.33 7.96 -7.16
CA SER A 84 2.35 7.42 -8.05
C SER A 84 2.25 8.06 -9.42
N ASP A 85 3.36 8.13 -10.13
CA ASP A 85 3.36 8.40 -11.57
C ASP A 85 2.73 7.26 -12.38
N GLY A 86 2.61 6.07 -11.75
CA GLY A 86 2.13 4.85 -12.37
C GLY A 86 1.13 4.05 -11.54
N ARG A 87 1.26 2.73 -11.67
CA ARG A 87 0.45 1.78 -10.90
C ARG A 87 0.92 1.68 -9.46
N ILE A 88 -0.02 1.49 -8.55
CA ILE A 88 0.23 1.27 -7.13
C ILE A 88 -0.09 -0.19 -6.75
N LEU A 89 0.12 -0.52 -5.48
CA LEU A 89 -0.05 -1.89 -4.96
C LEU A 89 -1.41 -2.51 -5.32
N THR A 90 -2.50 -1.73 -5.21
CA THR A 90 -3.86 -2.16 -5.59
C THR A 90 -3.93 -2.61 -7.06
N ASP A 91 -3.32 -1.84 -7.97
CA ASP A 91 -3.35 -2.15 -9.40
C ASP A 91 -2.56 -3.43 -9.72
N TYR A 92 -1.39 -3.59 -9.07
CA TYR A 92 -0.55 -4.77 -9.26
C TYR A 92 -1.20 -6.03 -8.69
N LEU A 93 -1.79 -5.94 -7.48
CA LEU A 93 -2.49 -7.07 -6.90
C LEU A 93 -3.73 -7.45 -7.72
N ALA A 94 -4.52 -6.47 -8.16
CA ALA A 94 -5.67 -6.74 -9.04
C ALA A 94 -5.21 -7.46 -10.32
N LYS A 95 -4.15 -6.97 -10.98
CA LYS A 95 -3.58 -7.60 -12.18
C LYS A 95 -3.10 -9.04 -11.89
N PHE A 96 -2.41 -9.26 -10.78
CA PHE A 96 -1.94 -10.59 -10.36
C PHE A 96 -3.11 -11.57 -10.16
N LEU A 97 -4.22 -11.10 -9.60
CA LEU A 97 -5.43 -11.87 -9.38
C LEU A 97 -6.30 -12.03 -10.65
N GLY A 98 -5.91 -11.44 -11.78
CA GLY A 98 -6.69 -11.45 -13.03
C GLY A 98 -7.95 -10.58 -12.96
N LEU A 99 -7.95 -9.58 -12.08
CA LEU A 99 -9.04 -8.62 -11.89
C LEU A 99 -8.68 -7.25 -12.46
N LYS A 100 -9.69 -6.41 -12.68
CA LYS A 100 -9.49 -4.96 -12.84
C LYS A 100 -9.37 -4.31 -11.47
N SER A 101 -8.61 -3.21 -11.38
CA SER A 101 -8.56 -2.41 -10.16
C SER A 101 -9.97 -2.02 -9.73
N PRO A 102 -10.34 -2.23 -8.44
CA PRO A 102 -11.65 -1.91 -7.95
C PRO A 102 -11.93 -0.39 -8.01
N VAL A 103 -13.20 -0.04 -8.18
CA VAL A 103 -13.61 1.37 -8.12
C VAL A 103 -13.43 1.90 -6.70
N THR A 104 -13.11 3.19 -6.58
CA THR A 104 -13.02 3.85 -5.28
C THR A 104 -14.40 4.10 -4.68
N TYR A 105 -14.50 4.04 -3.37
CA TYR A 105 -15.75 4.26 -2.62
C TYR A 105 -16.38 5.62 -2.93
N THR A 106 -15.57 6.66 -3.09
CA THR A 106 -16.02 8.03 -3.44
C THR A 106 -16.79 8.07 -4.77
N TRP A 107 -16.52 7.12 -5.67
CA TRP A 107 -17.16 7.04 -6.98
C TRP A 107 -18.23 5.95 -7.07
N MET A 108 -18.72 5.44 -5.92
CA MET A 108 -19.73 4.37 -5.87
C MET A 108 -21.00 4.70 -6.65
N ASN A 109 -21.39 5.96 -6.75
CA ASN A 109 -22.63 6.39 -7.44
C ASN A 109 -22.53 6.36 -8.96
N LEU A 110 -21.38 6.00 -9.57
CA LEU A 110 -21.20 5.95 -11.02
C LEU A 110 -21.85 4.74 -11.73
N GLY A 111 -22.61 3.93 -11.01
CA GLY A 111 -23.40 2.82 -11.55
C GLY A 111 -22.94 1.43 -11.12
N LYS A 112 -23.91 0.52 -10.98
CA LYS A 112 -23.76 -0.83 -10.40
C LYS A 112 -22.73 -1.72 -11.11
N GLN A 113 -22.57 -1.60 -12.43
CA GLN A 113 -21.61 -2.43 -13.18
C GLN A 113 -20.16 -2.23 -12.75
N LYS A 114 -19.81 -1.07 -12.17
CA LYS A 114 -18.43 -0.79 -11.70
C LYS A 114 -18.07 -1.51 -10.40
N TRP A 115 -19.06 -2.01 -9.66
CA TRP A 115 -18.84 -2.70 -8.37
C TRP A 115 -18.50 -4.19 -8.53
N LEU A 116 -18.55 -4.71 -9.75
CA LEU A 116 -18.31 -6.13 -10.04
C LEU A 116 -16.92 -6.62 -9.65
N ASN A 117 -15.90 -5.73 -9.69
CA ASN A 117 -14.52 -6.08 -9.31
C ASN A 117 -14.21 -5.83 -7.83
N GLY A 118 -15.20 -5.45 -7.01
CA GLY A 118 -15.02 -5.03 -5.64
C GLY A 118 -14.92 -3.52 -5.47
N MET A 119 -14.36 -3.06 -4.35
CA MET A 119 -14.27 -1.64 -4.02
C MET A 119 -13.02 -1.30 -3.23
N ASN A 120 -12.48 -0.12 -3.49
CA ASN A 120 -11.34 0.44 -2.79
C ASN A 120 -11.83 1.49 -1.77
N PHE A 121 -11.56 1.24 -0.48
CA PHE A 121 -11.89 2.12 0.65
C PHE A 121 -10.65 2.84 1.21
N ALA A 122 -9.45 2.61 0.63
CA ALA A 122 -8.23 3.25 1.08
C ALA A 122 -8.26 4.76 0.79
N TYR A 123 -7.73 5.56 1.72
CA TYR A 123 -7.56 7.01 1.57
C TYR A 123 -6.12 7.39 1.86
N GLY A 124 -5.52 8.18 0.99
CA GLY A 124 -4.19 8.73 1.22
C GLY A 124 -4.10 9.44 2.58
N GLY A 125 -3.06 9.15 3.35
CA GLY A 125 -2.87 9.73 4.68
C GLY A 125 -3.50 8.97 5.84
N SER A 126 -4.37 7.98 5.60
CA SER A 126 -5.06 7.23 6.66
C SER A 126 -4.12 6.38 7.51
N GLY A 127 -4.51 6.11 8.75
CA GLY A 127 -3.90 5.18 9.68
C GLY A 127 -4.92 4.22 10.29
N VAL A 128 -4.49 3.42 11.26
CA VAL A 128 -5.43 2.67 12.12
C VAL A 128 -6.16 3.59 13.08
N PHE A 129 -5.51 4.69 13.46
CA PHE A 129 -6.07 5.80 14.24
C PHE A 129 -6.34 7.00 13.33
N ASN A 130 -6.95 8.05 13.88
CA ASN A 130 -7.09 9.32 13.19
C ASN A 130 -5.72 9.96 12.96
N THR A 131 -5.45 10.30 11.72
CA THR A 131 -4.25 10.97 11.26
C THR A 131 -4.64 12.30 10.63
N PHE A 132 -3.76 13.30 10.71
CA PHE A 132 -4.02 14.63 10.13
C PHE A 132 -5.37 15.25 10.59
N GLY A 133 -5.74 15.05 11.85
CA GLY A 133 -7.04 15.39 12.40
C GLY A 133 -8.13 14.40 11.99
N ASP A 134 -9.40 14.78 12.12
CA ASP A 134 -10.56 13.93 11.81
C ASP A 134 -11.01 14.03 10.34
N LEU A 135 -10.14 14.57 9.47
CA LEU A 135 -10.48 14.84 8.07
C LEU A 135 -10.44 13.60 7.17
N LEU A 136 -9.71 12.57 7.59
CA LEU A 136 -9.50 11.36 6.81
C LEU A 136 -10.11 10.15 7.53
N PRO A 137 -10.80 9.26 6.81
CA PRO A 137 -11.34 8.04 7.41
C PRO A 137 -10.20 7.09 7.80
N ASN A 138 -10.03 6.82 9.09
CA ASN A 138 -9.15 5.77 9.55
C ASN A 138 -9.64 4.37 9.10
N MET A 139 -8.83 3.33 9.32
CA MET A 139 -9.21 1.98 8.87
C MET A 139 -10.55 1.51 9.46
N SER A 140 -10.87 1.85 10.70
CA SER A 140 -12.17 1.47 11.30
C SER A 140 -13.34 2.10 10.55
N THR A 141 -13.24 3.37 10.21
CA THR A 141 -14.24 4.10 9.41
C THR A 141 -14.33 3.55 7.98
N GLN A 142 -13.21 3.16 7.37
CA GLN A 142 -13.22 2.50 6.06
C GLN A 142 -14.00 1.17 6.11
N ILE A 143 -13.86 0.41 7.21
CA ILE A 143 -14.64 -0.81 7.44
C ILE A 143 -16.13 -0.48 7.67
N ASP A 144 -16.45 0.63 8.37
CA ASP A 144 -17.84 1.08 8.52
C ASP A 144 -18.50 1.35 7.18
N PHE A 145 -17.78 1.99 6.24
CA PHE A 145 -18.28 2.20 4.87
C PHE A 145 -18.57 0.86 4.17
N PHE A 146 -17.70 -0.12 4.35
CA PHE A 146 -17.92 -1.43 3.77
C PHE A 146 -19.11 -2.16 4.43
N GLU A 147 -19.24 -2.14 5.77
CA GLU A 147 -20.38 -2.71 6.48
C GLU A 147 -21.70 -2.07 6.04
N LYS A 148 -21.69 -0.74 5.82
CA LYS A 148 -22.87 -0.07 5.26
C LYS A 148 -23.27 -0.66 3.91
N LEU A 149 -22.33 -0.89 3.00
CA LEU A 149 -22.63 -1.50 1.70
C LEU A 149 -23.13 -2.95 1.81
N MET A 150 -22.66 -3.68 2.82
CA MET A 150 -23.19 -5.02 3.12
C MET A 150 -24.65 -4.93 3.62
N ASN A 151 -24.95 -4.00 4.53
CA ASN A 151 -26.29 -3.78 5.05
C ASN A 151 -27.27 -3.28 3.98
N ASP A 152 -26.78 -2.45 3.06
CA ASP A 152 -27.53 -1.97 1.89
C ASP A 152 -27.65 -3.04 0.78
N SER A 153 -27.18 -4.27 1.02
CA SER A 153 -27.21 -5.40 0.08
C SER A 153 -26.49 -5.14 -1.25
N VAL A 154 -25.52 -4.20 -1.26
CA VAL A 154 -24.64 -3.95 -2.41
C VAL A 154 -23.65 -5.10 -2.60
N TYR A 155 -23.13 -5.60 -1.49
CA TYR A 155 -22.32 -6.81 -1.41
C TYR A 155 -22.91 -7.78 -0.41
N THR A 156 -22.68 -9.05 -0.63
CA THR A 156 -23.13 -10.14 0.22
C THR A 156 -21.96 -10.80 0.94
N LYS A 157 -22.25 -11.57 1.97
CA LYS A 157 -21.24 -12.42 2.63
C LYS A 157 -20.58 -13.39 1.64
N TRP A 158 -21.32 -13.86 0.65
CA TRP A 158 -20.82 -14.71 -0.42
C TRP A 158 -19.78 -13.98 -1.29
N ASP A 159 -20.02 -12.72 -1.63
CA ASP A 159 -19.04 -11.90 -2.37
C ASP A 159 -17.72 -11.82 -1.60
N LEU A 160 -17.76 -11.63 -0.28
CA LEU A 160 -16.57 -11.57 0.56
C LEU A 160 -15.83 -12.90 0.63
N GLN A 161 -16.56 -14.00 0.75
CA GLN A 161 -15.99 -15.34 0.82
C GLN A 161 -15.24 -15.74 -0.44
N SER A 162 -15.68 -15.24 -1.60
CA SER A 162 -15.08 -15.47 -2.91
C SER A 162 -14.09 -14.37 -3.34
N SER A 163 -13.71 -13.46 -2.43
CA SER A 163 -12.87 -12.30 -2.72
C SER A 163 -11.54 -12.34 -2.00
N ALA A 164 -10.58 -11.56 -2.52
CA ALA A 164 -9.39 -11.14 -1.79
C ALA A 164 -9.62 -9.78 -1.12
N VAL A 165 -8.98 -9.59 0.03
CA VAL A 165 -8.96 -8.31 0.75
C VAL A 165 -7.52 -7.85 0.88
N LEU A 166 -7.21 -6.62 0.49
CA LEU A 166 -5.93 -5.96 0.72
C LEU A 166 -6.06 -4.98 1.89
N VAL A 167 -5.12 -5.04 2.82
CA VAL A 167 -4.93 -4.07 3.90
C VAL A 167 -3.52 -3.51 3.81
N SER A 168 -3.37 -2.20 3.57
CA SER A 168 -2.07 -1.56 3.41
C SER A 168 -2.06 -0.23 4.15
N LEU A 169 -1.39 -0.20 5.31
CA LEU A 169 -1.19 0.99 6.15
C LEU A 169 0.31 1.15 6.40
N THR A 170 0.89 2.22 5.91
CA THR A 170 2.34 2.33 5.70
C THR A 170 3.01 3.38 6.56
N GLY A 171 2.44 3.72 7.73
CA GLY A 171 3.14 4.46 8.77
C GLY A 171 2.63 5.87 9.06
N ASN A 172 1.48 6.29 8.53
CA ASN A 172 0.90 7.61 8.83
C ASN A 172 0.61 7.82 10.32
N ASP A 173 0.27 6.75 11.04
CA ASP A 173 0.10 6.79 12.50
C ASP A 173 1.37 7.31 13.19
N TYR A 174 2.55 6.83 12.77
CA TYR A 174 3.85 7.21 13.36
C TYR A 174 4.23 8.64 13.00
N GLY A 175 4.02 9.02 11.74
CA GLY A 175 4.23 10.40 11.30
C GLY A 175 3.37 11.38 12.10
N THR A 176 2.10 11.05 12.31
CA THR A 176 1.16 11.86 13.09
C THR A 176 1.54 11.88 14.57
N TYR A 177 1.92 10.74 15.15
CA TYR A 177 2.38 10.66 16.54
C TYR A 177 3.55 11.61 16.79
N LEU A 178 4.57 11.56 15.96
CA LEU A 178 5.76 12.41 16.09
C LEU A 178 5.44 13.89 15.83
N ALA A 179 4.62 14.19 14.81
CA ALA A 179 4.20 15.56 14.49
C ALA A 179 3.40 16.22 15.63
N ASN A 180 2.67 15.42 16.42
CA ASN A 180 1.93 15.88 17.59
C ASN A 180 2.78 15.90 18.89
N GLY A 181 4.11 15.85 18.78
CA GLY A 181 5.02 15.93 19.92
C GLY A 181 5.18 14.61 20.67
N GLY A 182 4.82 13.48 20.07
CA GLY A 182 5.06 12.16 20.65
C GLY A 182 6.56 11.90 20.85
N ALA A 183 6.94 11.55 22.08
CA ALA A 183 8.33 11.27 22.42
C ALA A 183 8.82 9.95 21.81
N PHE A 184 10.08 9.94 21.36
CA PHE A 184 10.70 8.74 20.79
C PHE A 184 10.69 7.56 21.78
N GLN A 185 10.87 7.83 23.08
CA GLN A 185 10.81 6.83 24.16
C GLN A 185 9.45 6.15 24.24
N GLY A 186 8.36 6.83 23.84
CA GLY A 186 7.00 6.30 23.82
C GLY A 186 6.67 5.52 22.54
N LEU A 187 7.53 5.57 21.52
CA LEU A 187 7.24 5.03 20.20
C LEU A 187 6.97 3.51 20.21
N ALA A 188 7.75 2.74 20.97
CA ALA A 188 7.55 1.29 21.08
C ALA A 188 6.16 0.93 21.65
N SER A 189 5.71 1.67 22.68
CA SER A 189 4.36 1.51 23.24
C SER A 189 3.28 1.91 22.23
N PHE A 190 3.52 2.97 21.46
CA PHE A 190 2.60 3.42 20.43
C PHE A 190 2.50 2.41 19.27
N ILE A 191 3.63 1.83 18.84
CA ILE A 191 3.65 0.73 17.84
C ILE A 191 2.78 -0.43 18.31
N SER A 192 2.89 -0.82 19.57
CA SER A 192 2.06 -1.89 20.14
C SER A 192 0.57 -1.53 20.09
N LYS A 193 0.19 -0.28 20.33
CA LYS A 193 -1.21 0.18 20.20
C LYS A 193 -1.69 0.12 18.75
N VAL A 194 -0.86 0.54 17.79
CA VAL A 194 -1.15 0.46 16.35
C VAL A 194 -1.41 -0.98 15.93
N ILE A 195 -0.55 -1.92 16.31
CA ILE A 195 -0.72 -3.34 15.96
C ILE A 195 -1.95 -3.94 16.63
N ASN A 196 -2.22 -3.60 17.89
CA ASN A 196 -3.43 -4.07 18.58
C ASN A 196 -4.71 -3.60 17.87
N GLN A 197 -4.76 -2.33 17.44
CA GLN A 197 -5.90 -1.82 16.68
C GLN A 197 -6.01 -2.47 15.31
N LEU A 198 -4.89 -2.69 14.64
CA LEU A 198 -4.87 -3.41 13.36
C LEU A 198 -5.38 -4.86 13.53
N GLU A 199 -4.99 -5.56 14.60
CA GLU A 199 -5.52 -6.89 14.92
C GLU A 199 -7.05 -6.87 15.11
N VAL A 200 -7.59 -5.84 15.78
CA VAL A 200 -9.04 -5.65 15.93
C VAL A 200 -9.71 -5.48 14.58
N ASN A 201 -9.16 -4.64 13.71
CA ASN A 201 -9.68 -4.36 12.39
C ASN A 201 -9.62 -5.60 11.47
N LEU A 202 -8.53 -6.36 11.49
CA LEU A 202 -8.41 -7.61 10.74
C LEU A 202 -9.42 -8.66 11.21
N LYS A 203 -9.67 -8.76 12.53
CA LYS A 203 -10.73 -9.61 13.07
C LYS A 203 -12.12 -9.18 12.57
N ARG A 204 -12.37 -7.86 12.51
CA ARG A 204 -13.63 -7.32 12.03
C ARG A 204 -13.87 -7.69 10.57
N VAL A 205 -12.90 -7.43 9.69
CA VAL A 205 -12.96 -7.80 8.27
C VAL A 205 -13.20 -9.31 8.08
N ARG A 206 -12.54 -10.14 8.87
CA ARG A 206 -12.76 -11.60 8.84
C ARG A 206 -14.17 -12.01 9.29
N ARG A 207 -14.71 -11.37 10.33
CA ARG A 207 -16.10 -11.63 10.81
C ARG A 207 -17.14 -11.29 9.75
N LEU A 208 -16.88 -10.29 8.92
CA LEU A 208 -17.73 -9.95 7.78
C LEU A 208 -17.76 -11.04 6.70
N GLY A 209 -16.79 -11.94 6.69
CA GLY A 209 -16.77 -13.09 5.80
C GLY A 209 -15.49 -13.24 4.95
N ALA A 210 -14.53 -12.34 5.07
CA ALA A 210 -13.28 -12.43 4.31
C ALA A 210 -12.50 -13.71 4.65
N ARG A 211 -12.18 -14.51 3.61
CA ARG A 211 -11.42 -15.75 3.74
C ARG A 211 -9.96 -15.63 3.33
N LYS A 212 -9.62 -14.62 2.53
CA LYS A 212 -8.27 -14.33 2.07
C LYS A 212 -7.99 -12.85 2.26
N ILE A 213 -7.13 -12.55 3.22
CA ILE A 213 -6.70 -11.20 3.57
C ILE A 213 -5.19 -11.12 3.32
N VAL A 214 -4.78 -10.11 2.58
CA VAL A 214 -3.38 -9.74 2.36
C VAL A 214 -3.13 -8.48 3.15
N VAL A 215 -2.21 -8.50 4.09
CA VAL A 215 -1.76 -7.32 4.83
C VAL A 215 -0.31 -7.01 4.49
N THR A 216 0.05 -5.74 4.34
CA THR A 216 1.43 -5.36 4.05
C THR A 216 2.23 -5.16 5.32
N SER A 217 3.51 -5.55 5.32
CA SER A 217 4.47 -5.01 6.27
C SER A 217 4.77 -3.54 5.97
N LEU A 218 5.38 -2.80 6.92
CA LEU A 218 5.95 -1.50 6.61
C LEU A 218 7.16 -1.65 5.69
N PRO A 219 7.33 -0.77 4.69
CA PRO A 219 8.59 -0.65 3.96
C PRO A 219 9.69 -0.07 4.88
N PRO A 220 10.98 -0.08 4.47
CA PRO A 220 12.06 0.50 5.25
C PRO A 220 11.95 2.04 5.25
N LEU A 221 11.09 2.60 6.10
CA LEU A 221 10.76 4.03 6.15
C LEU A 221 12.01 4.90 6.27
N GLY A 222 13.00 4.44 7.05
CA GLY A 222 14.28 5.13 7.19
C GLY A 222 15.13 5.19 5.93
N CYS A 223 14.80 4.44 4.89
CA CYS A 223 15.48 4.48 3.59
C CYS A 223 14.71 5.27 2.53
N LEU A 224 13.51 5.75 2.86
CA LEU A 224 12.72 6.55 1.92
C LEU A 224 13.29 7.97 1.80
N PRO A 225 13.05 8.67 0.70
CA PRO A 225 13.63 10.00 0.43
C PRO A 225 13.50 10.99 1.59
N ARG A 226 12.34 11.06 2.21
CA ARG A 226 12.09 11.94 3.37
C ARG A 226 13.08 11.70 4.52
N SER A 227 13.36 10.44 4.85
CA SER A 227 14.21 10.09 5.98
C SER A 227 15.71 10.16 5.64
N THR A 228 16.03 10.12 4.34
CA THR A 228 17.42 10.17 3.84
C THR A 228 17.86 11.57 3.41
N GLU A 229 16.94 12.55 3.35
CA GLU A 229 17.21 13.94 2.96
C GLU A 229 18.36 14.56 3.78
N THR A 230 18.36 14.38 5.11
CA THR A 230 19.39 14.89 6.02
C THR A 230 20.79 14.33 5.75
N SER A 231 20.88 13.18 5.08
CA SER A 231 22.13 12.56 4.64
C SER A 231 22.43 12.80 3.16
N SER A 232 21.74 13.76 2.51
CA SER A 232 21.79 13.98 1.07
C SER A 232 21.51 12.68 0.28
N PHE A 233 20.54 11.92 0.74
CA PHE A 233 20.05 10.65 0.17
C PHE A 233 21.09 9.50 0.14
N LYS A 234 22.16 9.60 0.96
CA LYS A 234 23.26 8.64 0.93
C LYS A 234 23.13 7.51 1.95
N LYS A 235 22.40 7.73 3.04
CA LYS A 235 22.29 6.78 4.15
C LYS A 235 20.89 6.69 4.70
N CYS A 236 20.44 5.47 4.95
CA CYS A 236 19.18 5.22 5.64
C CYS A 236 19.25 5.67 7.12
N ASN A 237 18.12 6.12 7.65
CA ASN A 237 17.95 6.33 9.09
C ASN A 237 17.76 4.97 9.80
N ILE A 238 18.81 4.49 10.43
CA ILE A 238 18.85 3.19 11.10
C ILE A 238 17.83 3.15 12.26
N THR A 239 17.72 4.22 13.03
CA THR A 239 16.82 4.29 14.18
C THR A 239 15.35 4.14 13.76
N GLU A 240 14.97 4.76 12.66
CA GLU A 240 13.62 4.62 12.09
C GLU A 240 13.38 3.18 11.60
N ASN A 241 14.37 2.57 10.95
CA ASN A 241 14.25 1.17 10.48
C ASN A 241 14.20 0.15 11.64
N ILE A 242 14.81 0.43 12.80
CA ILE A 242 14.63 -0.38 14.01
C ILE A 242 13.16 -0.33 14.46
N ALA A 243 12.54 0.83 14.49
CA ALA A 243 11.12 0.97 14.84
C ALA A 243 10.21 0.24 13.83
N VAL A 244 10.54 0.34 12.53
CA VAL A 244 9.85 -0.41 11.45
C VAL A 244 9.98 -1.92 11.65
N SER A 245 11.18 -2.40 11.96
CA SER A 245 11.44 -3.83 12.21
C SER A 245 10.63 -4.33 13.41
N TYR A 246 10.52 -3.53 14.46
CA TYR A 246 9.71 -3.85 15.63
C TYR A 246 8.21 -3.92 15.28
N HIS A 247 7.69 -2.95 14.51
CA HIS A 247 6.31 -3.02 13.99
C HIS A 247 6.08 -4.32 13.21
N ASN A 248 6.97 -4.63 12.25
CA ASN A 248 6.83 -5.79 11.38
C ASN A 248 6.89 -7.11 12.16
N LEU A 249 7.72 -7.18 13.22
CA LEU A 249 7.75 -8.31 14.12
C LEU A 249 6.40 -8.50 14.85
N LEU A 250 5.85 -7.43 15.42
CA LEU A 250 4.55 -7.48 16.10
C LEU A 250 3.41 -7.82 15.13
N LEU A 251 3.47 -7.32 13.89
CA LEU A 251 2.50 -7.68 12.85
C LEU A 251 2.55 -9.17 12.54
N GLN A 252 3.75 -9.76 12.38
CA GLN A 252 3.92 -11.19 12.16
C GLN A 252 3.31 -12.01 13.30
N GLN A 253 3.57 -11.62 14.56
CA GLN A 253 3.00 -12.28 15.74
C GLN A 253 1.47 -12.18 15.76
N ALA A 254 0.90 -11.01 15.46
CA ALA A 254 -0.54 -10.79 15.41
C ALA A 254 -1.20 -11.66 14.33
N VAL A 255 -0.60 -11.71 13.13
CA VAL A 255 -1.10 -12.55 12.02
C VAL A 255 -1.01 -14.03 12.35
N ALA A 256 0.11 -14.50 12.90
CA ALA A 256 0.26 -15.89 13.34
C ALA A 256 -0.81 -16.27 14.38
N LYS A 257 -1.03 -15.42 15.40
CA LYS A 257 -2.08 -15.61 16.41
C LYS A 257 -3.48 -15.68 15.80
N LEU A 258 -3.77 -14.82 14.79
CA LEU A 258 -5.06 -14.80 14.11
C LEU A 258 -5.29 -16.05 13.26
N ASN A 259 -4.27 -16.53 12.56
CA ASN A 259 -4.34 -17.74 11.74
C ASN A 259 -4.47 -19.01 12.60
N ASN A 260 -3.72 -19.13 13.69
CA ASN A 260 -3.77 -20.29 14.59
C ASN A 260 -5.15 -20.48 15.21
N LYS A 261 -5.86 -19.40 15.54
CA LYS A 261 -7.22 -19.47 16.10
C LYS A 261 -8.26 -20.07 15.16
N THR A 262 -7.99 -20.13 13.87
CA THR A 262 -8.96 -20.60 12.85
C THR A 262 -8.58 -21.91 12.21
N GLY A 263 -7.38 -22.44 12.47
CA GLY A 263 -6.85 -23.64 11.82
C GLY A 263 -6.58 -23.46 10.30
N ASN A 264 -6.81 -22.27 9.76
CA ASN A 264 -6.62 -21.96 8.34
C ASN A 264 -5.82 -20.66 8.17
N SER A 265 -4.85 -20.66 7.25
CA SER A 265 -4.10 -19.46 6.84
C SER A 265 -4.99 -18.50 6.06
N THR A 266 -5.77 -17.69 6.79
CA THR A 266 -6.68 -16.69 6.20
C THR A 266 -5.95 -15.40 5.86
N ILE A 267 -4.90 -15.03 6.62
CA ILE A 267 -4.17 -13.78 6.49
C ILE A 267 -2.74 -14.08 6.05
N SER A 268 -2.30 -13.43 4.98
CA SER A 268 -0.93 -13.49 4.47
C SER A 268 -0.29 -12.11 4.54
N ILE A 269 1.02 -12.06 4.79
CA ILE A 269 1.79 -10.81 4.80
C ILE A 269 2.52 -10.65 3.47
N VAL A 270 2.39 -9.48 2.83
CA VAL A 270 3.27 -9.04 1.75
C VAL A 270 4.40 -8.24 2.36
N ASP A 271 5.61 -8.74 2.24
CA ASP A 271 6.82 -8.16 2.84
C ASP A 271 7.35 -7.01 1.99
N LEU A 272 6.84 -5.80 2.24
CA LEU A 272 7.34 -4.58 1.60
C LEU A 272 8.74 -4.21 2.09
N PHE A 273 9.10 -4.55 3.34
CA PHE A 273 10.41 -4.24 3.87
C PHE A 273 11.50 -4.90 3.02
N ARG A 274 11.39 -6.21 2.85
CA ARG A 274 12.32 -6.98 2.03
C ARG A 274 12.31 -6.55 0.57
N SER A 275 11.11 -6.32 0.00
CA SER A 275 10.97 -5.91 -1.40
C SER A 275 11.70 -4.59 -1.69
N PHE A 276 11.54 -3.60 -0.83
CA PHE A 276 12.20 -2.29 -0.98
C PHE A 276 13.71 -2.37 -0.72
N THR A 277 14.13 -3.08 0.35
CA THR A 277 15.56 -3.26 0.66
C THR A 277 16.30 -3.92 -0.49
N THR A 278 15.73 -4.98 -1.08
CA THR A 278 16.34 -5.65 -2.24
C THR A 278 16.57 -4.68 -3.40
N VAL A 279 15.58 -3.82 -3.71
CA VAL A 279 15.72 -2.83 -4.81
C VAL A 279 16.77 -1.76 -4.47
N ILE A 280 16.81 -1.32 -3.21
CA ILE A 280 17.76 -0.29 -2.75
C ILE A 280 19.20 -0.85 -2.79
N GLU A 281 19.41 -2.07 -2.31
CA GLU A 281 20.71 -2.75 -2.32
C GLU A 281 21.22 -2.99 -3.75
N GLN A 282 20.37 -3.51 -4.63
CA GLN A 282 20.73 -3.69 -6.04
C GLN A 282 21.14 -2.39 -6.72
N LYS A 283 20.50 -1.25 -6.40
CA LYS A 283 20.92 0.06 -6.92
C LYS A 283 22.28 0.49 -6.40
N GLN A 284 22.63 0.16 -5.17
CA GLN A 284 23.96 0.49 -4.62
C GLN A 284 25.08 -0.29 -5.34
N ASP A 285 24.83 -1.54 -5.69
CA ASP A 285 25.78 -2.35 -6.46
C ASP A 285 26.02 -1.77 -7.87
N TYR A 286 24.97 -1.28 -8.53
CA TYR A 286 25.08 -0.62 -9.84
C TYR A 286 25.77 0.75 -9.79
N LEU A 287 25.66 1.49 -8.68
CA LEU A 287 26.31 2.79 -8.52
C LEU A 287 27.77 2.67 -8.06
N GLY A 288 28.19 1.53 -7.57
CA GLY A 288 29.57 1.22 -7.16
C GLY A 288 30.48 0.76 -8.29
N ASP A 289 29.95 0.45 -9.48
CA ASP A 289 30.75 0.02 -10.64
C ASP A 289 31.08 1.23 -11.53
N PRO A 290 32.37 1.70 -11.55
CA PRO A 290 32.79 2.82 -12.38
C PRO A 290 32.73 2.53 -13.90
N CYS A 291 32.42 1.30 -14.28
CA CYS A 291 32.33 0.86 -15.68
C CYS A 291 30.86 0.73 -16.17
N SER A 292 29.88 1.12 -15.39
CA SER A 292 28.47 1.11 -15.84
C SER A 292 28.23 2.20 -16.90
N PRO A 293 27.82 1.85 -18.13
CA PRO A 293 27.60 2.81 -19.21
C PRO A 293 26.32 3.63 -19.09
N LEU A 294 25.63 3.59 -17.97
CA LEU A 294 24.41 4.39 -17.76
C LEU A 294 24.76 5.73 -17.11
N PRO A 295 24.55 6.86 -17.80
CA PRO A 295 24.70 8.16 -17.18
C PRO A 295 23.67 8.28 -16.05
N CYS A 296 24.15 8.54 -14.84
CA CYS A 296 23.31 8.99 -13.74
C CYS A 296 22.71 10.35 -14.10
N SER A 297 21.60 10.37 -14.80
CA SER A 297 20.77 11.58 -14.80
C SER A 297 20.18 11.72 -13.41
N PRO A 298 20.37 12.85 -12.72
CA PRO A 298 19.63 13.11 -11.49
C PRO A 298 18.16 13.07 -11.84
N LEU A 299 17.42 12.22 -11.16
CA LEU A 299 15.95 12.22 -11.25
C LEU A 299 15.48 13.61 -10.84
N PRO A 300 14.65 14.29 -11.62
CA PRO A 300 14.07 15.55 -11.19
C PRO A 300 13.18 15.26 -9.97
N PHE A 301 13.45 15.98 -8.90
CA PHE A 301 12.68 15.95 -7.66
C PHE A 301 11.31 16.61 -7.83
#